data_e7fb4ee03d395d27cdde64d5541b728d
#
_entry.id   e7fb4ee03d395d27cdde64d5541b728d
#
_cell.length_a   1.000
_cell.length_b   1.000
_cell.length_c   1.000
_cell.angle_alpha   90.00
_cell.angle_beta   90.00
_cell.angle_gamma   90.00
#
_symmetry.space_group_name_H-M   'P 1'
#
loop_
_entity.id
_entity.type
_entity.pdbx_description
1 polymer ?
#
loop_
_entity_poly.entity_id
_entity_poly.type
_entity_poly.pdbx_seq_one_letter_code
_entity_poly.pdbx_strand_id
1 'polypeptide(L)'
;LMFFVSFVFAGCGNTDKDQQEVPYAERKHGEGEAMLVLSKHQIEHIEFAVETAEEKSVTIPLVLPGRVALNDRTTAHISARVVGRIEKVHKVINDRVGPGEVILELYSQEFLTMQYEFVQSEERFKRMTAEQTEYGTAKAIYESSKRKLQIVGLTDKEISDLADSHIPLAYLPVRAPFGGTLIAGEVRQGEFVQVGTEFFTVANLSKLWVIADVFEHDLPHVSEGMKGEVVVAPYPTETFPGRLTTIYDMVDAKSRTIKTRFE
;
A
#
# COMPACT_ATOMS: atom_id res chain seq x y z
N LEU A 1 -52.45 6.59 -3.56
CA LEU A 1 -53.61 7.38 -3.09
C LEU A 1 -53.34 8.84 -3.41
N MET A 2 -54.08 9.32 -4.37
CA MET A 2 -53.99 10.64 -5.03
C MET A 2 -54.96 11.57 -4.30
N PHE A 3 -54.49 12.69 -3.77
CA PHE A 3 -55.38 13.74 -3.24
C PHE A 3 -55.19 15.03 -4.05
N PHE A 4 -56.20 15.34 -4.82
CA PHE A 4 -56.45 16.64 -5.45
C PHE A 4 -57.10 17.55 -4.41
N VAL A 5 -56.56 18.76 -4.20
CA VAL A 5 -57.31 19.84 -3.52
C VAL A 5 -57.39 21.02 -4.47
N SER A 6 -58.63 21.23 -4.92
CA SER A 6 -59.07 22.37 -5.70
C SER A 6 -59.35 23.52 -4.74
N PHE A 7 -58.79 24.71 -4.97
CA PHE A 7 -59.22 25.94 -4.29
C PHE A 7 -59.83 26.93 -5.32
N VAL A 8 -61.07 27.15 -5.16
CA VAL A 8 -61.85 28.22 -5.83
C VAL A 8 -61.69 29.49 -4.99
N PHE A 9 -61.22 30.58 -5.58
CA PHE A 9 -61.39 31.92 -5.01
C PHE A 9 -62.34 32.76 -5.90
N ALA A 10 -63.43 33.14 -5.30
CA ALA A 10 -64.32 34.15 -5.81
C ALA A 10 -64.16 35.46 -5.01
N GLY A 11 -64.07 36.53 -5.69
CA GLY A 11 -64.85 37.70 -5.34
C GLY A 11 -64.22 38.98 -4.85
N CYS A 12 -64.20 39.94 -5.70
CA CYS A 12 -64.65 41.37 -5.57
C CYS A 12 -64.09 42.24 -4.43
N GLY A 13 -63.51 43.38 -4.82
CA GLY A 13 -63.33 44.56 -3.95
C GLY A 13 -62.50 45.65 -4.59
N ASN A 14 -63.20 46.54 -5.28
CA ASN A 14 -62.74 47.79 -5.91
C ASN A 14 -62.38 48.83 -4.84
N THR A 15 -61.17 49.42 -4.94
CA THR A 15 -60.96 50.80 -4.48
C THR A 15 -59.74 51.43 -5.16
N ASP A 16 -59.99 52.44 -5.94
CA ASP A 16 -59.03 53.38 -6.50
C ASP A 16 -58.14 53.99 -5.41
N LYS A 17 -56.81 54.02 -5.66
CA LYS A 17 -55.94 55.15 -5.29
C LYS A 17 -54.70 55.10 -6.09
N ASP A 18 -54.46 56.16 -6.84
CA ASP A 18 -53.23 56.69 -7.39
C ASP A 18 -51.94 55.85 -7.18
N GLN A 19 -51.62 55.11 -8.19
CA GLN A 19 -50.25 54.61 -8.38
C GLN A 19 -49.68 55.41 -9.55
N GLN A 20 -48.73 56.30 -9.24
CA GLN A 20 -47.80 56.87 -10.20
C GLN A 20 -47.13 55.73 -10.92
N GLU A 21 -47.43 55.58 -12.21
CA GLU A 21 -46.71 54.69 -13.10
C GLU A 21 -45.22 55.04 -13.14
N VAL A 22 -44.37 54.18 -12.58
CA VAL A 22 -42.95 54.18 -12.80
C VAL A 22 -42.73 53.67 -14.23
N PRO A 23 -42.08 54.44 -15.13
CA PRO A 23 -41.92 54.00 -16.52
C PRO A 23 -41.08 52.72 -16.54
N TYR A 24 -41.68 51.66 -17.00
CA TYR A 24 -40.99 50.37 -17.27
C TYR A 24 -40.00 50.62 -18.40
N ALA A 25 -38.71 50.30 -18.15
CA ALA A 25 -37.67 50.42 -19.17
C ALA A 25 -37.98 49.48 -20.35
N GLU A 26 -38.25 50.04 -21.53
CA GLU A 26 -38.45 49.29 -22.77
C GLU A 26 -37.24 48.42 -23.07
N ARG A 27 -37.44 47.11 -23.02
CA ARG A 27 -36.48 46.13 -23.56
C ARG A 27 -36.50 46.20 -25.08
N LYS A 28 -35.58 46.87 -25.72
CA LYS A 28 -35.30 46.64 -27.13
C LYS A 28 -34.58 45.31 -27.29
N HIS A 29 -35.32 44.35 -27.86
CA HIS A 29 -34.73 43.12 -28.36
C HIS A 29 -33.93 43.42 -29.63
N GLY A 30 -32.65 43.53 -29.49
CA GLY A 30 -31.65 43.50 -30.57
C GLY A 30 -30.52 42.61 -30.12
N GLU A 31 -30.05 41.76 -31.02
CA GLU A 31 -28.87 40.90 -30.82
C GLU A 31 -27.65 41.79 -30.48
N GLY A 32 -27.34 41.87 -29.21
CA GLY A 32 -26.25 42.72 -28.68
C GLY A 32 -26.41 42.85 -27.18
N GLU A 33 -25.34 42.90 -26.47
CA GLU A 33 -25.18 43.03 -25.04
C GLU A 33 -26.31 43.77 -24.34
N ALA A 34 -26.93 43.15 -23.33
CA ALA A 34 -28.01 43.75 -22.56
C ALA A 34 -27.45 44.99 -21.81
N MET A 35 -27.63 46.15 -22.37
CA MET A 35 -27.20 47.41 -21.78
C MET A 35 -28.32 47.98 -20.89
N LEU A 36 -28.10 47.98 -19.59
CA LEU A 36 -28.98 48.62 -18.62
C LEU A 36 -28.60 50.11 -18.53
N VAL A 37 -29.49 50.97 -19.03
CA VAL A 37 -29.29 52.42 -18.93
C VAL A 37 -30.00 52.94 -17.69
N LEU A 38 -29.27 53.39 -16.71
CA LEU A 38 -29.79 53.99 -15.48
C LEU A 38 -29.78 55.54 -15.60
N SER A 39 -30.84 56.17 -15.17
CA SER A 39 -30.91 57.63 -15.07
C SER A 39 -30.05 58.12 -13.89
N LYS A 40 -29.59 59.38 -13.96
CA LYS A 40 -28.74 59.97 -12.90
C LYS A 40 -29.42 59.92 -11.53
N HIS A 41 -30.74 60.05 -11.45
CA HIS A 41 -31.54 59.97 -10.23
C HIS A 41 -31.61 58.53 -9.67
N GLN A 42 -31.61 57.52 -10.54
CA GLN A 42 -31.61 56.11 -10.14
C GLN A 42 -30.23 55.67 -9.58
N ILE A 43 -29.16 56.23 -10.12
CA ILE A 43 -27.80 55.98 -9.66
C ILE A 43 -27.55 56.52 -8.25
N GLU A 44 -28.15 57.68 -7.91
CA GLU A 44 -28.00 58.33 -6.60
C GLU A 44 -28.70 57.58 -5.45
N HIS A 45 -29.67 56.73 -5.77
CA HIS A 45 -30.44 55.92 -4.78
C HIS A 45 -30.08 54.44 -4.73
N ILE A 46 -29.11 53.97 -5.55
CA ILE A 46 -28.68 52.57 -5.56
C ILE A 46 -27.22 52.53 -5.10
N GLU A 47 -26.96 51.94 -3.93
CA GLU A 47 -25.64 51.54 -3.55
C GLU A 47 -25.17 50.36 -4.42
N PHE A 48 -24.24 50.58 -5.31
CA PHE A 48 -23.63 49.48 -6.05
C PHE A 48 -22.09 49.57 -5.90
N ALA A 49 -21.49 48.40 -5.71
CA ALA A 49 -20.04 48.23 -5.72
C ALA A 49 -19.62 47.66 -7.08
N VAL A 50 -18.63 48.24 -7.67
CA VAL A 50 -17.99 47.73 -8.90
C VAL A 50 -16.63 47.18 -8.55
N GLU A 51 -16.43 45.91 -8.82
CA GLU A 51 -15.13 45.25 -8.70
C GLU A 51 -14.63 44.87 -10.09
N THR A 52 -13.34 45.03 -10.30
CA THR A 52 -12.70 44.55 -11.53
C THR A 52 -12.53 43.05 -11.44
N ALA A 53 -13.00 42.32 -12.45
CA ALA A 53 -12.76 40.90 -12.56
C ALA A 53 -11.26 40.64 -12.84
N GLU A 54 -10.62 39.91 -11.96
CA GLU A 54 -9.24 39.46 -12.11
C GLU A 54 -9.19 37.98 -12.36
N GLU A 55 -8.38 37.53 -13.32
CA GLU A 55 -8.08 36.11 -13.48
C GLU A 55 -7.15 35.67 -12.37
N LYS A 56 -7.64 34.73 -11.54
CA LYS A 56 -6.85 34.11 -10.48
C LYS A 56 -6.77 32.60 -10.74
N SER A 57 -5.57 32.06 -10.59
CA SER A 57 -5.37 30.61 -10.59
C SER A 57 -5.98 30.04 -9.30
N VAL A 58 -6.99 29.22 -9.42
CA VAL A 58 -7.63 28.52 -8.30
C VAL A 58 -7.23 27.06 -8.34
N THR A 59 -6.57 26.58 -7.29
CA THR A 59 -6.30 25.16 -7.12
C THR A 59 -7.50 24.48 -6.50
N ILE A 60 -8.14 23.59 -7.24
CA ILE A 60 -9.24 22.76 -6.73
C ILE A 60 -8.65 21.47 -6.23
N PRO A 61 -8.71 21.17 -4.93
CA PRO A 61 -8.22 19.90 -4.40
C PRO A 61 -9.13 18.75 -4.86
N LEU A 62 -8.52 17.70 -5.41
CA LEU A 62 -9.20 16.45 -5.71
C LEU A 62 -9.15 15.56 -4.46
N VAL A 63 -10.32 15.23 -3.90
CA VAL A 63 -10.44 14.36 -2.73
C VAL A 63 -10.80 12.95 -3.17
N LEU A 64 -9.91 12.01 -2.89
CA LEU A 64 -10.05 10.62 -3.31
C LEU A 64 -10.26 9.72 -2.08
N PRO A 65 -11.22 8.79 -2.11
CA PRO A 65 -11.30 7.73 -1.11
C PRO A 65 -10.12 6.77 -1.29
N GLY A 66 -9.60 6.27 -0.17
CA GLY A 66 -8.46 5.36 -0.21
C GLY A 66 -8.35 4.50 1.03
N ARG A 67 -7.44 3.56 1.00
CA ARG A 67 -7.10 2.68 2.12
C ARG A 67 -5.59 2.60 2.30
N VAL A 68 -5.17 2.49 3.55
CA VAL A 68 -3.78 2.17 3.88
C VAL A 68 -3.53 0.69 3.59
N ALA A 69 -2.42 0.39 2.95
CA ALA A 69 -1.99 -0.97 2.60
C ALA A 69 -0.53 -1.18 2.99
N LEU A 70 -0.16 -2.44 3.15
CA LEU A 70 1.24 -2.81 3.35
C LEU A 70 2.03 -2.52 2.08
N ASN A 71 3.32 -2.24 2.27
CA ASN A 71 4.25 -2.14 1.16
C ASN A 71 4.77 -3.54 0.82
N ASP A 72 4.29 -4.10 -0.29
CA ASP A 72 4.66 -5.46 -0.73
C ASP A 72 6.17 -5.63 -0.96
N ARG A 73 6.90 -4.54 -1.26
CA ARG A 73 8.36 -4.57 -1.42
C ARG A 73 9.10 -4.78 -0.08
N THR A 74 8.43 -4.51 1.03
CA THR A 74 8.97 -4.63 2.40
C THR A 74 8.13 -5.58 3.25
N THR A 75 7.43 -6.50 2.59
CA THR A 75 6.67 -7.59 3.20
C THR A 75 7.21 -8.91 2.68
N ALA A 76 7.40 -9.90 3.56
CA ALA A 76 7.84 -11.23 3.17
C ALA A 76 7.14 -12.32 4.00
N HIS A 77 6.84 -13.43 3.32
CA HIS A 77 6.35 -14.65 3.95
C HIS A 77 7.56 -15.51 4.38
N ILE A 78 7.56 -15.93 5.63
CA ILE A 78 8.55 -16.83 6.20
C ILE A 78 7.93 -18.22 6.25
N SER A 79 8.45 -19.14 5.44
CA SER A 79 7.91 -20.48 5.29
C SER A 79 8.96 -21.57 5.50
N ALA A 80 8.51 -22.79 5.79
CA ALA A 80 9.33 -23.96 5.93
C ALA A 80 10.04 -24.30 4.62
N ARG A 81 11.35 -24.47 4.65
CA ARG A 81 12.17 -24.89 3.51
C ARG A 81 12.49 -26.37 3.53
N VAL A 82 12.27 -27.02 4.66
CA VAL A 82 12.40 -28.47 4.87
C VAL A 82 11.23 -28.96 5.68
N VAL A 83 10.97 -30.25 5.59
CA VAL A 83 9.98 -30.95 6.44
C VAL A 83 10.54 -31.09 7.86
N GLY A 84 9.71 -30.87 8.87
CA GLY A 84 10.17 -31.00 10.25
C GLY A 84 9.11 -30.72 11.30
N ARG A 85 9.56 -30.68 12.56
CA ARG A 85 8.75 -30.34 13.72
C ARG A 85 9.29 -29.07 14.37
N ILE A 86 8.39 -28.15 14.73
CA ILE A 86 8.73 -26.92 15.45
C ILE A 86 9.13 -27.29 16.88
N GLU A 87 10.40 -27.05 17.24
CA GLU A 87 10.89 -27.35 18.59
C GLU A 87 10.80 -26.14 19.52
N LYS A 88 11.07 -24.96 19.03
CA LYS A 88 10.96 -23.72 19.82
C LYS A 88 10.39 -22.59 18.99
N VAL A 89 9.56 -21.78 19.63
CA VAL A 89 9.04 -20.52 19.09
C VAL A 89 9.55 -19.39 19.95
N HIS A 90 10.35 -18.49 19.37
CA HIS A 90 10.96 -17.37 20.08
C HIS A 90 10.16 -16.07 19.93
N LYS A 91 9.38 -15.96 18.86
CA LYS A 91 8.62 -14.75 18.51
C LYS A 91 7.17 -15.10 18.17
N VAL A 92 6.28 -14.16 18.46
CA VAL A 92 4.84 -14.26 18.18
C VAL A 92 4.35 -13.07 17.36
N ILE A 93 3.09 -13.11 16.92
CA ILE A 93 2.46 -11.99 16.20
C ILE A 93 2.56 -10.70 17.03
N ASN A 94 2.83 -9.58 16.35
CA ASN A 94 3.11 -8.23 16.84
C ASN A 94 4.50 -8.04 17.46
N ASP A 95 5.35 -9.08 17.54
CA ASP A 95 6.74 -8.87 17.92
C ASP A 95 7.52 -8.16 16.82
N ARG A 96 8.46 -7.30 17.25
CA ARG A 96 9.46 -6.72 16.35
C ARG A 96 10.64 -7.66 16.23
N VAL A 97 11.15 -7.77 15.03
CA VAL A 97 12.31 -8.60 14.70
C VAL A 97 13.36 -7.80 13.95
N GLY A 98 14.64 -8.08 14.23
CA GLY A 98 15.77 -7.56 13.49
C GLY A 98 16.14 -8.44 12.28
N PRO A 99 16.95 -7.92 11.34
CA PRO A 99 17.46 -8.73 10.23
C PRO A 99 18.27 -9.92 10.75
N GLY A 100 17.97 -11.13 10.27
CA GLY A 100 18.68 -12.35 10.68
C GLY A 100 18.33 -12.87 12.09
N GLU A 101 17.42 -12.23 12.81
CA GLU A 101 16.99 -12.68 14.13
C GLU A 101 16.23 -14.00 14.03
N VAL A 102 16.53 -14.96 14.94
CA VAL A 102 15.87 -16.27 14.97
C VAL A 102 14.45 -16.13 15.52
N ILE A 103 13.47 -16.58 14.74
CA ILE A 103 12.06 -16.54 15.09
C ILE A 103 11.59 -17.84 15.70
N LEU A 104 12.04 -18.96 15.13
CA LEU A 104 11.75 -20.31 15.61
C LEU A 104 12.88 -21.28 15.27
N GLU A 105 12.87 -22.43 15.92
CA GLU A 105 13.80 -23.54 15.66
C GLU A 105 13.01 -24.77 15.19
N LEU A 106 13.46 -25.37 14.09
CA LEU A 106 12.84 -26.53 13.46
C LEU A 106 13.74 -27.76 13.58
N TYR A 107 13.24 -28.86 14.13
CA TYR A 107 13.89 -30.16 14.02
C TYR A 107 13.57 -30.78 12.67
N SER A 108 14.57 -31.18 11.91
CA SER A 108 14.41 -31.82 10.61
C SER A 108 15.47 -32.90 10.40
N GLN A 109 15.03 -34.10 10.08
CA GLN A 109 15.92 -35.20 9.71
C GLN A 109 16.68 -34.92 8.41
N GLU A 110 16.00 -34.29 7.47
CA GLU A 110 16.58 -33.88 6.19
C GLU A 110 17.73 -32.86 6.40
N PHE A 111 17.51 -31.87 7.27
CA PHE A 111 18.55 -30.89 7.63
C PHE A 111 19.78 -31.53 8.24
N LEU A 112 19.60 -32.53 9.15
CA LEU A 112 20.73 -33.27 9.72
C LEU A 112 21.48 -34.03 8.63
N THR A 113 20.79 -34.70 7.72
CA THR A 113 21.40 -35.41 6.59
C THR A 113 22.23 -34.47 5.70
N MET A 114 21.69 -33.28 5.35
CA MET A 114 22.42 -32.27 4.56
C MET A 114 23.72 -31.84 5.23
N GLN A 115 23.73 -31.68 6.54
CA GLN A 115 24.95 -31.33 7.30
C GLN A 115 26.01 -32.44 7.24
N TYR A 116 25.61 -33.71 7.40
CA TYR A 116 26.53 -34.83 7.25
C TYR A 116 27.07 -34.96 5.82
N GLU A 117 26.25 -34.78 4.80
CA GLU A 117 26.69 -34.76 3.40
C GLU A 117 27.73 -33.67 3.16
N PHE A 118 27.52 -32.48 3.72
CA PHE A 118 28.43 -31.36 3.61
C PHE A 118 29.79 -31.70 4.25
N VAL A 119 29.80 -32.15 5.50
CA VAL A 119 31.07 -32.52 6.21
C VAL A 119 31.85 -33.57 5.44
N GLN A 120 31.18 -34.64 4.96
CA GLN A 120 31.83 -35.68 4.18
C GLN A 120 32.42 -35.17 2.86
N SER A 121 31.67 -34.31 2.16
CA SER A 121 32.10 -33.74 0.88
C SER A 121 33.27 -32.76 1.06
N GLU A 122 33.28 -31.98 2.15
CA GLU A 122 34.36 -31.08 2.51
C GLU A 122 35.65 -31.83 2.84
N GLU A 123 35.57 -32.86 3.70
CA GLU A 123 36.71 -33.69 4.04
C GLU A 123 37.33 -34.39 2.80
N ARG A 124 36.44 -34.86 1.88
CA ARG A 124 36.94 -35.45 0.63
C ARG A 124 37.67 -34.39 -0.22
N PHE A 125 37.06 -33.22 -0.37
CA PHE A 125 37.65 -32.12 -1.16
C PHE A 125 38.98 -31.64 -0.56
N LYS A 126 39.10 -31.46 0.77
CA LYS A 126 40.33 -31.05 1.46
C LYS A 126 41.48 -32.04 1.30
N ARG A 127 41.19 -33.34 1.11
CA ARG A 127 42.21 -34.39 0.92
C ARG A 127 42.72 -34.48 -0.52
N MET A 128 42.08 -33.79 -1.49
CA MET A 128 42.48 -33.84 -2.88
C MET A 128 43.39 -32.69 -3.28
N THR A 129 44.32 -32.96 -4.18
CA THR A 129 45.18 -31.95 -4.82
C THR A 129 44.66 -31.62 -6.21
N ALA A 130 44.91 -30.40 -6.69
CA ALA A 130 44.42 -29.90 -7.98
C ALA A 130 44.88 -30.76 -9.20
N GLU A 131 45.90 -31.57 -9.02
CA GLU A 131 46.49 -32.44 -10.08
C GLU A 131 45.71 -33.76 -10.23
N GLN A 132 44.81 -34.09 -9.28
CA GLN A 132 44.07 -35.35 -9.35
C GLN A 132 42.88 -35.21 -10.27
N THR A 133 42.62 -36.24 -11.08
CA THR A 133 41.53 -36.26 -12.09
C THR A 133 40.17 -36.03 -11.48
N GLU A 134 39.95 -36.46 -10.23
CA GLU A 134 38.67 -36.33 -9.51
C GLU A 134 38.48 -35.00 -8.76
N TYR A 135 39.50 -34.11 -8.74
CA TYR A 135 39.47 -32.85 -8.00
C TYR A 135 38.29 -31.97 -8.38
N GLY A 136 38.03 -31.82 -9.70
CA GLY A 136 36.92 -31.03 -10.20
C GLY A 136 35.54 -31.55 -9.74
N THR A 137 35.39 -32.88 -9.72
CA THR A 137 34.14 -33.52 -9.26
C THR A 137 33.95 -33.36 -7.74
N ALA A 138 35.02 -33.57 -6.96
CA ALA A 138 34.96 -33.39 -5.50
C ALA A 138 34.63 -31.93 -5.12
N LYS A 139 35.23 -30.95 -5.82
CA LYS A 139 34.94 -29.53 -5.65
C LYS A 139 33.46 -29.22 -5.95
N ALA A 140 32.91 -29.74 -7.06
CA ALA A 140 31.52 -29.52 -7.44
C ALA A 140 30.54 -30.11 -6.41
N ILE A 141 30.85 -31.28 -5.84
CA ILE A 141 30.01 -31.90 -4.80
C ILE A 141 30.03 -31.06 -3.52
N TYR A 142 31.25 -30.63 -3.10
CA TYR A 142 31.40 -29.74 -1.93
C TYR A 142 30.65 -28.43 -2.09
N GLU A 143 30.82 -27.75 -3.23
CA GLU A 143 30.10 -26.49 -3.50
C GLU A 143 28.57 -26.70 -3.55
N SER A 144 28.11 -27.81 -4.09
CA SER A 144 26.69 -28.16 -4.14
C SER A 144 26.11 -28.41 -2.75
N SER A 145 26.79 -29.18 -1.91
CA SER A 145 26.35 -29.46 -0.52
C SER A 145 26.37 -28.19 0.33
N LYS A 146 27.38 -27.32 0.19
CA LYS A 146 27.42 -26.00 0.82
C LYS A 146 26.22 -25.16 0.43
N ARG A 147 25.90 -25.09 -0.88
CA ARG A 147 24.76 -24.32 -1.40
C ARG A 147 23.42 -24.84 -0.87
N LYS A 148 23.26 -26.16 -0.72
CA LYS A 148 22.05 -26.75 -0.09
C LYS A 148 21.83 -26.17 1.31
N LEU A 149 22.88 -26.10 2.15
CA LEU A 149 22.80 -25.54 3.50
C LEU A 149 22.47 -24.04 3.49
N GLN A 150 23.01 -23.27 2.56
CA GLN A 150 22.66 -21.86 2.39
C GLN A 150 21.20 -21.67 1.99
N ILE A 151 20.68 -22.51 1.08
CA ILE A 151 19.28 -22.45 0.62
C ILE A 151 18.32 -22.73 1.77
N VAL A 152 18.61 -23.66 2.65
CA VAL A 152 17.73 -23.95 3.80
C VAL A 152 17.83 -22.87 4.89
N GLY A 153 18.87 -22.02 4.87
CA GLY A 153 18.94 -20.82 5.72
C GLY A 153 20.12 -20.72 6.66
N LEU A 154 21.12 -21.58 6.53
CA LEU A 154 22.37 -21.43 7.29
C LEU A 154 23.18 -20.25 6.77
N THR A 155 23.75 -19.53 7.68
CA THR A 155 24.72 -18.46 7.40
C THR A 155 26.09 -19.04 7.03
N ASP A 156 26.90 -18.26 6.30
CA ASP A 156 28.26 -18.70 5.96
C ASP A 156 29.11 -18.98 7.21
N LYS A 157 28.86 -18.25 8.31
CA LYS A 157 29.51 -18.47 9.58
C LYS A 157 29.17 -19.86 10.17
N GLU A 158 27.89 -20.19 10.22
CA GLU A 158 27.43 -21.49 10.74
C GLU A 158 27.92 -22.64 9.89
N ILE A 159 28.03 -22.48 8.58
CA ILE A 159 28.63 -23.46 7.69
C ILE A 159 30.13 -23.60 7.94
N SER A 160 30.85 -22.50 8.19
CA SER A 160 32.27 -22.55 8.56
C SER A 160 32.45 -23.21 9.92
N ASP A 161 31.65 -22.86 10.91
CA ASP A 161 31.70 -23.47 12.25
C ASP A 161 31.39 -24.98 12.18
N LEU A 162 30.48 -25.42 11.30
CA LEU A 162 30.22 -26.84 11.04
C LEU A 162 31.40 -27.53 10.37
N ALA A 163 32.08 -26.89 9.41
CA ALA A 163 33.24 -27.38 8.72
C ALA A 163 34.45 -27.59 9.66
N ASP A 164 34.57 -26.72 10.65
CA ASP A 164 35.68 -26.77 11.61
C ASP A 164 35.42 -27.73 12.78
N SER A 165 34.20 -27.73 13.28
CA SER A 165 33.82 -28.54 14.46
C SER A 165 33.38 -29.96 14.12
N HIS A 166 32.85 -30.18 12.91
CA HIS A 166 32.15 -31.40 12.48
C HIS A 166 30.97 -31.78 13.37
N ILE A 167 30.42 -30.82 14.16
CA ILE A 167 29.29 -31.03 15.04
C ILE A 167 28.05 -30.42 14.40
N PRO A 168 27.06 -31.21 13.96
CA PRO A 168 25.84 -30.72 13.36
C PRO A 168 24.98 -29.90 14.34
N LEU A 169 24.35 -28.85 13.84
CA LEU A 169 23.27 -28.15 14.56
C LEU A 169 22.09 -29.09 14.71
N ALA A 170 21.57 -29.22 15.93
CA ALA A 170 20.42 -30.08 16.23
C ALA A 170 19.13 -29.52 15.61
N TYR A 171 19.00 -28.21 15.52
CA TYR A 171 17.80 -27.52 15.04
C TYR A 171 18.18 -26.51 13.96
N LEU A 172 17.32 -26.39 12.94
CA LEU A 172 17.43 -25.39 11.91
C LEU A 172 16.85 -24.07 12.43
N PRO A 173 17.63 -22.97 12.54
CA PRO A 173 17.14 -21.68 12.93
C PRO A 173 16.40 -21.02 11.75
N VAL A 174 15.11 -20.73 11.91
CA VAL A 174 14.34 -19.95 10.95
C VAL A 174 14.43 -18.47 11.33
N ARG A 175 14.86 -17.65 10.37
CA ARG A 175 15.23 -16.25 10.62
C ARG A 175 14.38 -15.25 9.86
N ALA A 176 14.27 -14.04 10.42
CA ALA A 176 13.69 -12.90 9.71
C ALA A 176 14.62 -12.46 8.56
N PRO A 177 14.09 -12.30 7.33
CA PRO A 177 14.89 -11.86 6.19
C PRO A 177 15.31 -10.38 6.30
N PHE A 178 14.53 -9.56 6.98
CA PHE A 178 14.78 -8.15 7.26
C PHE A 178 14.09 -7.73 8.56
N GLY A 179 14.40 -6.53 9.05
CA GLY A 179 13.78 -5.97 10.25
C GLY A 179 12.36 -5.48 10.01
N GLY A 180 11.43 -5.85 10.89
CA GLY A 180 10.03 -5.49 10.79
C GLY A 180 9.19 -5.97 11.96
N THR A 181 7.88 -6.06 11.74
CA THR A 181 6.92 -6.60 12.69
C THR A 181 6.28 -7.86 12.10
N LEU A 182 6.10 -8.88 12.91
CA LEU A 182 5.36 -10.09 12.53
C LEU A 182 3.85 -9.76 12.56
N ILE A 183 3.21 -9.71 11.39
CA ILE A 183 1.84 -9.21 11.24
C ILE A 183 0.80 -10.31 11.08
N ALA A 184 1.22 -11.50 10.68
CA ALA A 184 0.36 -12.66 10.48
C ALA A 184 1.17 -13.94 10.71
N GLY A 185 0.48 -15.05 10.97
CA GLY A 185 1.05 -16.39 11.16
C GLY A 185 0.41 -17.08 12.35
N GLU A 186 0.37 -18.40 12.31
CA GLU A 186 -0.07 -19.24 13.42
C GLU A 186 0.91 -20.40 13.55
N VAL A 187 1.74 -20.36 14.58
CA VAL A 187 2.82 -21.32 14.78
C VAL A 187 2.76 -21.85 16.21
N ARG A 188 2.80 -23.16 16.37
CA ARG A 188 2.76 -23.82 17.69
C ARG A 188 3.95 -24.76 17.86
N GLN A 189 4.56 -24.71 19.02
CA GLN A 189 5.59 -25.67 19.40
C GLN A 189 5.04 -27.10 19.35
N GLY A 190 5.83 -28.03 18.80
CA GLY A 190 5.45 -29.43 18.61
C GLY A 190 4.70 -29.70 17.30
N GLU A 191 4.31 -28.68 16.55
CA GLU A 191 3.63 -28.81 15.27
C GLU A 191 4.55 -29.38 14.19
N PHE A 192 4.02 -30.28 13.36
CA PHE A 192 4.73 -30.85 12.22
C PHE A 192 4.40 -30.03 10.96
N VAL A 193 5.44 -29.65 10.20
CA VAL A 193 5.31 -28.78 9.04
C VAL A 193 5.88 -29.39 7.77
N GLN A 194 5.25 -29.08 6.65
CA GLN A 194 5.68 -29.46 5.30
C GLN A 194 6.43 -28.30 4.66
N VAL A 195 7.20 -28.59 3.60
CA VAL A 195 7.82 -27.54 2.76
C VAL A 195 6.75 -26.60 2.22
N GLY A 196 6.96 -25.30 2.38
CA GLY A 196 6.00 -24.25 1.97
C GLY A 196 4.97 -23.88 3.04
N THR A 197 4.89 -24.59 4.17
CA THR A 197 4.05 -24.16 5.31
C THR A 197 4.50 -22.78 5.76
N GLU A 198 3.60 -21.80 5.73
CA GLU A 198 3.87 -20.43 6.17
C GLU A 198 3.91 -20.37 7.70
N PHE A 199 4.96 -19.77 8.23
CA PHE A 199 5.12 -19.54 9.67
C PHE A 199 4.61 -18.18 10.05
N PHE A 200 5.17 -17.14 9.42
CA PHE A 200 4.87 -15.76 9.70
C PHE A 200 4.98 -14.91 8.44
N THR A 201 4.24 -13.81 8.44
CA THR A 201 4.48 -12.69 7.52
C THR A 201 5.15 -11.56 8.29
N VAL A 202 6.33 -11.13 7.84
CA VAL A 202 7.04 -9.97 8.37
C VAL A 202 6.83 -8.77 7.45
N ALA A 203 6.54 -7.60 8.02
CA ALA A 203 6.41 -6.36 7.27
C ALA A 203 7.12 -5.20 7.96
N ASN A 204 7.75 -4.34 7.17
CA ASN A 204 8.27 -3.07 7.67
C ASN A 204 7.15 -2.04 7.61
N LEU A 205 6.64 -1.66 8.78
CA LEU A 205 5.52 -0.73 8.92
C LEU A 205 5.94 0.76 8.91
N SER A 206 7.23 1.07 8.71
CA SER A 206 7.71 2.47 8.68
C SER A 206 7.29 3.24 7.43
N LYS A 207 7.02 2.53 6.34
CA LYS A 207 6.53 3.08 5.07
C LYS A 207 5.39 2.23 4.56
N LEU A 208 4.21 2.80 4.55
CA LEU A 208 2.99 2.16 4.07
C LEU A 208 2.59 2.74 2.72
N TRP A 209 1.82 2.00 1.98
CA TRP A 209 1.16 2.48 0.77
C TRP A 209 -0.24 2.99 1.09
N VAL A 210 -0.70 3.94 0.30
CA VAL A 210 -2.11 4.32 0.25
C VAL A 210 -2.62 4.00 -1.15
N ILE A 211 -3.60 3.12 -1.21
CA ILE A 211 -4.30 2.80 -2.45
C ILE A 211 -5.56 3.64 -2.49
N ALA A 212 -5.59 4.61 -3.39
CA ALA A 212 -6.74 5.49 -3.60
C ALA A 212 -7.49 5.10 -4.88
N ASP A 213 -8.79 5.33 -4.88
CA ASP A 213 -9.68 5.03 -5.99
C ASP A 213 -9.99 6.32 -6.74
N VAL A 214 -9.54 6.44 -7.99
CA VAL A 214 -9.77 7.59 -8.89
C VAL A 214 -10.91 7.26 -9.84
N PHE A 215 -11.92 8.11 -9.91
CA PHE A 215 -13.00 7.94 -10.88
C PHE A 215 -12.52 8.23 -12.31
N GLU A 216 -13.15 7.61 -13.31
CA GLU A 216 -12.78 7.77 -14.73
C GLU A 216 -12.75 9.24 -15.18
N HIS A 217 -13.70 10.07 -14.69
CA HIS A 217 -13.77 11.50 -15.05
C HIS A 217 -12.66 12.36 -14.43
N ASP A 218 -12.04 11.90 -13.34
CA ASP A 218 -10.96 12.59 -12.65
C ASP A 218 -9.58 12.18 -13.18
N LEU A 219 -9.50 11.06 -13.90
CA LEU A 219 -8.24 10.50 -14.40
C LEU A 219 -7.40 11.48 -15.24
N PRO A 220 -7.98 12.33 -16.10
CA PRO A 220 -7.22 13.32 -16.86
C PRO A 220 -6.48 14.35 -15.99
N HIS A 221 -6.90 14.50 -14.74
CA HIS A 221 -6.31 15.42 -13.78
C HIS A 221 -5.28 14.78 -12.85
N VAL A 222 -5.04 13.46 -12.99
CA VAL A 222 -4.15 12.68 -12.12
C VAL A 222 -2.97 12.17 -12.93
N SER A 223 -1.75 12.42 -12.44
CA SER A 223 -0.53 11.93 -13.09
C SER A 223 0.50 11.47 -12.06
N GLU A 224 1.33 10.51 -12.46
CA GLU A 224 2.43 10.02 -11.62
C GLU A 224 3.38 11.16 -11.24
N GLY A 225 3.87 11.10 -10.01
CA GLY A 225 4.72 12.14 -9.43
C GLY A 225 3.97 13.24 -8.68
N MET A 226 2.64 13.33 -8.79
CA MET A 226 1.84 14.30 -8.03
C MET A 226 2.00 14.08 -6.52
N LYS A 227 2.05 15.18 -5.79
CA LYS A 227 2.02 15.19 -4.34
C LYS A 227 0.58 15.15 -3.86
N GLY A 228 0.32 14.40 -2.80
CA GLY A 228 -0.96 14.34 -2.12
C GLY A 228 -0.78 14.39 -0.62
N GLU A 229 -1.81 14.75 0.08
CA GLU A 229 -1.90 14.70 1.53
C GLU A 229 -2.91 13.63 1.93
N VAL A 230 -2.50 12.73 2.81
CA VAL A 230 -3.33 11.66 3.31
C VAL A 230 -3.83 12.01 4.70
N VAL A 231 -5.15 11.98 4.89
CA VAL A 231 -5.78 12.10 6.20
C VAL A 231 -6.41 10.75 6.55
N VAL A 232 -6.13 10.24 7.73
CA VAL A 232 -6.68 8.96 8.20
C VAL A 232 -7.68 9.19 9.33
N ALA A 233 -8.77 8.41 9.33
CA ALA A 233 -9.87 8.59 10.27
C ALA A 233 -9.47 8.61 11.76
N PRO A 234 -8.49 7.80 12.23
CA PRO A 234 -8.03 7.86 13.62
C PRO A 234 -7.28 9.14 13.99
N TYR A 235 -6.71 9.85 13.01
CA TYR A 235 -5.91 11.06 13.21
C TYR A 235 -6.38 12.18 12.25
N PRO A 236 -7.60 12.74 12.44
CA PRO A 236 -8.21 13.68 11.48
C PRO A 236 -7.51 15.04 11.41
N THR A 237 -6.67 15.37 12.39
CA THR A 237 -5.91 16.62 12.45
C THR A 237 -4.49 16.49 11.90
N GLU A 238 -4.05 15.27 11.58
CA GLU A 238 -2.73 14.99 11.05
C GLU A 238 -2.79 14.74 9.56
N THR A 239 -1.88 15.33 8.80
CA THR A 239 -1.71 15.09 7.37
C THR A 239 -0.39 14.37 7.13
N PHE A 240 -0.45 13.31 6.34
CA PHE A 240 0.73 12.54 5.96
C PHE A 240 1.04 12.83 4.49
N PRO A 241 2.25 13.34 4.18
CA PRO A 241 2.61 13.60 2.80
C PRO A 241 2.81 12.29 2.04
N GLY A 242 2.28 12.22 0.83
CA GLY A 242 2.46 11.09 -0.09
C GLY A 242 2.74 11.58 -1.50
N ARG A 243 3.32 10.70 -2.30
CA ARG A 243 3.51 10.93 -3.73
C ARG A 243 2.84 9.82 -4.52
N LEU A 244 2.10 10.17 -5.54
CA LEU A 244 1.53 9.21 -6.50
C LEU A 244 2.68 8.55 -7.28
N THR A 245 2.84 7.24 -7.13
CA THR A 245 3.92 6.49 -7.77
C THR A 245 3.44 5.58 -8.88
N THR A 246 2.17 5.20 -8.88
CA THR A 246 1.63 4.28 -9.87
C THR A 246 0.13 4.52 -10.08
N ILE A 247 -0.27 4.57 -11.32
CA ILE A 247 -1.67 4.46 -11.75
C ILE A 247 -1.83 3.05 -12.33
N TYR A 248 -2.79 2.28 -11.81
CA TYR A 248 -3.01 0.91 -12.29
C TYR A 248 -3.75 0.94 -13.63
N ASP A 249 -3.40 0.01 -14.53
CA ASP A 249 -3.98 -0.05 -15.88
C ASP A 249 -5.40 -0.68 -15.92
N MET A 250 -5.86 -1.24 -14.79
CA MET A 250 -7.16 -1.92 -14.72
C MET A 250 -8.21 -1.06 -14.04
N VAL A 251 -9.34 -0.90 -14.72
CA VAL A 251 -10.56 -0.30 -14.16
C VAL A 251 -11.32 -1.35 -13.36
N ASP A 252 -11.68 -1.04 -12.14
CA ASP A 252 -12.63 -1.86 -11.37
C ASP A 252 -14.04 -1.64 -11.92
N ALA A 253 -14.59 -2.68 -12.57
CA ALA A 253 -15.89 -2.59 -13.24
C ALA A 253 -17.08 -2.33 -12.29
N LYS A 254 -16.94 -2.64 -10.98
CA LYS A 254 -18.00 -2.43 -10.00
C LYS A 254 -18.04 -0.99 -9.50
N SER A 255 -16.88 -0.44 -9.18
CA SER A 255 -16.76 0.94 -8.67
C SER A 255 -16.56 1.96 -9.78
N ARG A 256 -16.19 1.55 -11.00
CA ARG A 256 -15.76 2.42 -12.11
C ARG A 256 -14.63 3.35 -11.71
N THR A 257 -13.69 2.81 -10.95
CA THR A 257 -12.50 3.53 -10.48
C THR A 257 -11.24 2.84 -10.95
N ILE A 258 -10.18 3.62 -11.06
CA ILE A 258 -8.83 3.16 -11.29
C ILE A 258 -8.06 3.32 -9.99
N LYS A 259 -7.38 2.26 -9.58
CA LYS A 259 -6.56 2.32 -8.37
C LYS A 259 -5.28 3.09 -8.63
N THR A 260 -4.92 3.90 -7.66
CA THR A 260 -3.66 4.66 -7.68
C THR A 260 -2.93 4.41 -6.38
N ARG A 261 -1.59 4.33 -6.47
CA ARG A 261 -0.74 4.08 -5.31
C ARG A 261 0.06 5.31 -4.94
N PHE A 262 -0.10 5.74 -3.70
CA PHE A 262 0.73 6.77 -3.07
C PHE A 262 1.72 6.10 -2.11
N GLU A 263 2.96 6.62 -2.11
CA GLU A 263 4.04 6.23 -1.21
C GLU A 263 4.51 7.43 -0.38
#